data_77b010db0056699b467e9e2aec857fa4
#
_entry.id   77b010db0056699b467e9e2aec857fa4
#
_cell.length_a   1.000
_cell.length_b   1.000
_cell.length_c   1.000
_cell.angle_alpha   90.00
_cell.angle_beta   90.00
_cell.angle_gamma   90.00
#
_symmetry.space_group_name_H-M   'P 1'
#
loop_
_entity.id
_entity.type
_entity.pdbx_description
1 polymer ?
#
loop_
_entity_poly.entity_id
_entity_poly.type
_entity_poly.pdbx_seq_one_letter_code
_entity_poly.pdbx_strand_id
1 'polypeptide(L)'
;MWYPSAVTVAAAELVTIAEARQQARSDTDTDLDAELTRLITVARNHVESYCGIRIGAQTIVAKCDSFDDLARLPDAPVTSITSITYVDTDGVTQTLATSVYELRADDLDAAVVLKFNQSWPAIQPGSRIIVTAVVGYTTAPPAVHHAMLVHIADHFADHEMVVVNGFTTFDALLVNHRRGP
;
A
#
# COMPACT_ATOMS: atom_id res chain seq x y z
N MET A 1 -3.59 18.76 -1.94
CA MET A 1 -2.51 17.93 -2.56
C MET A 1 -1.97 16.95 -1.52
N TRP A 2 -1.71 15.69 -1.92
CA TRP A 2 -1.09 14.70 -1.03
C TRP A 2 0.43 14.79 -1.01
N TYR A 3 1.02 14.55 0.15
CA TYR A 3 2.45 14.33 0.35
C TYR A 3 2.75 12.82 0.43
N PRO A 4 3.99 12.40 0.17
CA PRO A 4 4.36 10.99 0.31
C PRO A 4 3.97 10.43 1.69
N SER A 5 3.32 9.28 1.70
CA SER A 5 2.94 8.58 2.93
C SER A 5 4.16 7.95 3.61
N ALA A 6 4.16 7.96 4.93
CA ALA A 6 5.17 7.30 5.73
C ALA A 6 4.58 6.04 6.37
N VAL A 7 5.29 4.91 6.25
CA VAL A 7 4.93 3.66 6.95
C VAL A 7 5.39 3.76 8.41
N THR A 8 4.47 3.58 9.35
CA THR A 8 4.76 3.62 10.79
C THR A 8 4.74 2.23 11.41
N VAL A 9 3.94 1.31 10.85
CA VAL A 9 3.95 -0.11 11.19
C VAL A 9 4.10 -0.88 9.89
N ALA A 10 5.21 -1.57 9.72
CA ALA A 10 5.50 -2.34 8.51
C ALA A 10 4.60 -3.58 8.40
N ALA A 11 4.28 -3.97 7.17
CA ALA A 11 3.59 -5.21 6.89
C ALA A 11 4.45 -6.44 7.19
N ALA A 12 3.79 -7.55 7.54
CA ALA A 12 4.40 -8.86 7.41
C ALA A 12 4.51 -9.24 5.92
N GLU A 13 5.55 -9.98 5.56
CA GLU A 13 5.67 -10.53 4.21
C GLU A 13 4.57 -11.57 3.95
N LEU A 14 3.93 -11.50 2.78
CA LEU A 14 2.84 -12.41 2.41
C LEU A 14 3.33 -13.67 1.67
N VAL A 15 4.56 -13.66 1.17
CA VAL A 15 5.25 -14.83 0.63
C VAL A 15 6.17 -15.37 1.70
N THR A 16 6.02 -16.64 2.03
CA THR A 16 6.88 -17.33 3.00
C THR A 16 8.19 -17.78 2.37
N ILE A 17 9.23 -17.95 3.19
CA ILE A 17 10.51 -18.48 2.73
C ILE A 17 10.37 -19.90 2.14
N ALA A 18 9.44 -20.70 2.65
CA ALA A 18 9.16 -22.05 2.15
C ALA A 18 8.59 -22.01 0.73
N GLU A 19 7.65 -21.12 0.45
CA GLU A 19 7.10 -20.92 -0.89
C GLU A 19 8.16 -20.40 -1.87
N ALA A 20 8.99 -19.46 -1.41
CA ALA A 20 10.09 -18.92 -2.21
C ALA A 20 11.10 -20.02 -2.57
N ARG A 21 11.50 -20.89 -1.62
CA ARG A 21 12.37 -22.04 -1.89
C ARG A 21 11.77 -22.99 -2.91
N GLN A 22 10.50 -23.36 -2.72
CA GLN A 22 9.78 -24.24 -3.63
C GLN A 22 9.75 -23.66 -5.05
N GLN A 23 9.46 -22.37 -5.17
CA GLN A 23 9.41 -21.70 -6.46
C GLN A 23 10.79 -21.59 -7.12
N ALA A 24 11.84 -21.32 -6.33
CA ALA A 24 13.23 -21.27 -6.78
C ALA A 24 13.87 -22.66 -6.99
N ARG A 25 13.15 -23.76 -6.70
CA ARG A 25 13.65 -25.15 -6.75
C ARG A 25 14.87 -25.39 -5.86
N SER A 26 14.93 -24.74 -4.71
CA SER A 26 16.01 -24.86 -3.72
C SER A 26 15.52 -25.41 -2.38
N ASP A 27 14.61 -26.37 -2.40
CA ASP A 27 13.84 -26.85 -1.24
C ASP A 27 14.69 -27.28 -0.03
N THR A 28 15.90 -27.77 -0.27
CA THR A 28 16.79 -28.32 0.78
C THR A 28 17.95 -27.40 1.17
N ASP A 29 18.17 -26.33 0.44
CA ASP A 29 19.32 -25.44 0.65
C ASP A 29 18.91 -24.24 1.52
N THR A 30 19.35 -24.27 2.78
CA THR A 30 19.10 -23.18 3.73
C THR A 30 20.15 -22.06 3.66
N ASP A 31 21.27 -22.28 2.99
CA ASP A 31 22.32 -21.26 2.85
C ASP A 31 21.87 -20.10 1.98
N LEU A 32 20.85 -20.32 1.14
CA LEU A 32 20.24 -19.31 0.26
C LEU A 32 19.09 -18.52 0.90
N ASP A 33 18.72 -18.81 2.15
CA ASP A 33 17.59 -18.18 2.82
C ASP A 33 17.71 -16.65 2.94
N ALA A 34 18.90 -16.16 3.21
CA ALA A 34 19.16 -14.73 3.31
C ALA A 34 18.90 -14.02 1.97
N GLU A 35 19.28 -14.65 0.86
CA GLU A 35 19.03 -14.13 -0.47
C GLU A 35 17.54 -14.18 -0.82
N LEU A 36 16.89 -15.31 -0.60
CA LEU A 36 15.45 -15.46 -0.85
C LEU A 36 14.63 -14.49 0.00
N THR A 37 15.01 -14.27 1.26
CA THR A 37 14.35 -13.26 2.12
C THR A 37 14.47 -11.86 1.53
N ARG A 38 15.64 -11.51 1.01
CA ARG A 38 15.85 -10.23 0.32
C ARG A 38 14.98 -10.14 -0.94
N LEU A 39 14.92 -11.21 -1.75
CA LEU A 39 14.13 -11.25 -2.97
C LEU A 39 12.62 -11.15 -2.70
N ILE A 40 12.10 -11.73 -1.60
CA ILE A 40 10.72 -11.56 -1.16
C ILE A 40 10.40 -10.07 -0.97
N THR A 41 11.26 -9.35 -0.22
CA THR A 41 11.07 -7.91 0.01
C THR A 41 11.19 -7.10 -1.28
N VAL A 42 12.11 -7.46 -2.19
CA VAL A 42 12.25 -6.81 -3.51
C VAL A 42 11.00 -7.03 -4.35
N ALA A 43 10.49 -8.28 -4.42
CA ALA A 43 9.28 -8.61 -5.17
C ALA A 43 8.06 -7.82 -4.65
N ARG A 44 7.89 -7.74 -3.34
CA ARG A 44 6.82 -6.94 -2.72
C ARG A 44 6.92 -5.47 -3.14
N ASN A 45 8.08 -4.85 -2.96
CA ASN A 45 8.30 -3.45 -3.30
C ASN A 45 8.10 -3.18 -4.80
N HIS A 46 8.51 -4.13 -5.66
CA HIS A 46 8.32 -4.01 -7.09
C HIS A 46 6.83 -4.03 -7.47
N VAL A 47 6.06 -4.98 -6.94
CA VAL A 47 4.62 -5.08 -7.18
C VAL A 47 3.88 -3.86 -6.61
N GLU A 48 4.22 -3.40 -5.40
CA GLU A 48 3.64 -2.19 -4.81
C GLU A 48 3.85 -0.97 -5.71
N SER A 49 5.07 -0.78 -6.21
CA SER A 49 5.41 0.33 -7.11
C SER A 49 4.74 0.21 -8.47
N TYR A 50 4.71 -1.00 -9.04
CA TYR A 50 4.12 -1.26 -10.35
C TYR A 50 2.60 -1.09 -10.37
N CYS A 51 1.94 -1.55 -9.31
CA CYS A 51 0.48 -1.50 -9.20
C CYS A 51 -0.04 -0.22 -8.54
N GLY A 52 0.79 0.56 -7.86
CA GLY A 52 0.37 1.71 -7.06
C GLY A 52 -0.47 1.31 -5.85
N ILE A 53 -0.20 0.14 -5.26
CA ILE A 53 -0.93 -0.43 -4.13
C ILE A 53 0.01 -0.72 -2.96
N ARG A 54 -0.57 -1.12 -1.81
CA ARG A 54 0.16 -1.67 -0.67
C ARG A 54 -0.16 -3.15 -0.50
N ILE A 55 0.88 -3.96 -0.33
CA ILE A 55 0.77 -5.40 -0.10
C ILE A 55 1.12 -5.69 1.35
N GLY A 56 0.25 -6.47 2.00
CA GLY A 56 0.33 -6.69 3.43
C GLY A 56 -0.24 -5.52 4.26
N ALA A 57 -0.96 -5.86 5.31
CA ALA A 57 -1.58 -4.87 6.18
C ALA A 57 -0.50 -4.05 6.91
N GLN A 58 -0.53 -2.74 6.74
CA GLN A 58 0.43 -1.81 7.32
C GLN A 58 -0.24 -0.51 7.74
N THR A 59 0.34 0.17 8.72
CA THR A 59 -0.15 1.49 9.15
C THR A 59 0.68 2.58 8.50
N ILE A 60 0.00 3.52 7.86
CA ILE A 60 0.61 4.68 7.23
C ILE A 60 0.14 5.97 7.87
N VAL A 61 0.97 7.00 7.73
CA VAL A 61 0.63 8.39 8.00
C VAL A 61 0.79 9.17 6.70
N ALA A 62 -0.33 9.68 6.20
CA ALA A 62 -0.38 10.52 5.01
C ALA A 62 -0.76 11.95 5.40
N LYS A 63 -0.29 12.94 4.64
CA LYS A 63 -0.55 14.36 4.89
C LYS A 63 -1.13 15.00 3.65
N CYS A 64 -2.11 15.89 3.83
CA CYS A 64 -2.68 16.69 2.76
C CYS A 64 -2.95 18.13 3.22
N ASP A 65 -3.26 18.99 2.25
CA ASP A 65 -3.45 20.43 2.52
C ASP A 65 -4.92 20.79 2.76
N SER A 66 -5.87 19.96 2.30
CA SER A 66 -7.30 20.24 2.33
C SER A 66 -8.13 19.00 2.62
N PHE A 67 -9.31 19.18 3.23
CA PHE A 67 -10.30 18.11 3.35
C PHE A 67 -10.83 17.62 1.99
N ASP A 68 -10.77 18.43 0.95
CA ASP A 68 -11.15 18.03 -0.42
C ASP A 68 -10.23 16.93 -0.97
N ASP A 69 -8.97 16.90 -0.53
CA ASP A 69 -8.02 15.86 -0.90
C ASP A 69 -8.46 14.47 -0.42
N LEU A 70 -9.27 14.39 0.65
CA LEU A 70 -9.79 13.13 1.20
C LEU A 70 -10.76 12.41 0.26
N ALA A 71 -11.23 13.08 -0.80
CA ALA A 71 -12.05 12.46 -1.84
C ALA A 71 -11.35 11.32 -2.57
N ARG A 72 -10.01 11.24 -2.52
CA ARG A 72 -9.20 10.12 -2.99
C ARG A 72 -7.97 9.97 -2.11
N LEU A 73 -7.90 8.88 -1.36
CA LEU A 73 -6.75 8.59 -0.49
C LEU A 73 -5.52 8.17 -1.32
N PRO A 74 -4.28 8.47 -0.87
CA PRO A 74 -3.07 8.27 -1.67
C PRO A 74 -2.67 6.81 -1.82
N ASP A 75 -2.95 5.97 -0.82
CA ASP A 75 -2.61 4.55 -0.80
C ASP A 75 -3.87 3.69 -0.88
N ALA A 76 -3.76 2.46 -1.41
CA ALA A 76 -4.85 1.50 -1.55
C ALA A 76 -4.33 0.04 -1.45
N PRO A 77 -5.19 -0.92 -1.10
CA PRO A 77 -6.54 -0.73 -0.54
C PRO A 77 -6.48 -0.18 0.88
N VAL A 78 -7.50 0.58 1.30
CA VAL A 78 -7.61 1.09 2.67
C VAL A 78 -8.61 0.24 3.45
N THR A 79 -8.17 -0.30 4.58
CA THR A 79 -9.02 -1.13 5.44
C THR A 79 -9.74 -0.29 6.49
N SER A 80 -9.06 0.68 7.09
CA SER A 80 -9.65 1.54 8.11
C SER A 80 -8.88 2.86 8.27
N ILE A 81 -9.59 3.88 8.76
CA ILE A 81 -8.98 5.13 9.23
C ILE A 81 -8.85 5.06 10.74
N THR A 82 -7.63 5.18 11.23
CA THR A 82 -7.35 5.20 12.68
C THR A 82 -7.64 6.58 13.26
N SER A 83 -7.17 7.64 12.60
CA SER A 83 -7.42 9.01 13.01
C SER A 83 -7.21 9.98 11.85
N ILE A 84 -7.93 11.11 11.93
CA ILE A 84 -7.68 12.27 11.09
C ILE A 84 -7.46 13.46 12.06
N THR A 85 -6.28 14.07 11.99
CA THR A 85 -5.96 15.25 12.81
C THR A 85 -5.72 16.46 11.94
N TYR A 86 -6.06 17.63 12.46
CA TYR A 86 -5.91 18.91 11.78
C TYR A 86 -5.60 20.00 12.81
N VAL A 87 -5.15 21.15 12.38
CA VAL A 87 -4.98 22.33 13.23
C VAL A 87 -6.15 23.29 12.99
N ASP A 88 -6.85 23.63 14.05
CA ASP A 88 -7.98 24.57 13.99
C ASP A 88 -7.53 26.03 13.82
N THR A 89 -8.48 26.95 13.73
CA THR A 89 -8.20 28.39 13.55
C THR A 89 -7.50 29.04 14.73
N ASP A 90 -7.53 28.40 15.89
CA ASP A 90 -6.86 28.86 17.12
C ASP A 90 -5.45 28.28 17.27
N GLY A 91 -4.98 27.50 16.28
CA GLY A 91 -3.66 26.88 16.28
C GLY A 91 -3.58 25.61 17.13
N VAL A 92 -4.72 25.06 17.54
CA VAL A 92 -4.77 23.84 18.35
C VAL A 92 -4.95 22.60 17.48
N THR A 93 -4.18 21.55 17.74
CA THR A 93 -4.36 20.27 17.05
C THR A 93 -5.62 19.57 17.55
N GLN A 94 -6.52 19.29 16.64
CA GLN A 94 -7.80 18.60 16.88
C GLN A 94 -7.80 17.22 16.19
N THR A 95 -8.58 16.29 16.75
CA THR A 95 -8.90 15.03 16.09
C THR A 95 -10.32 15.08 15.56
N LEU A 96 -10.48 14.79 14.26
CA LEU A 96 -11.79 14.77 13.64
C LEU A 96 -12.61 13.59 14.17
N ALA A 97 -13.79 13.89 14.70
CA ALA A 97 -14.66 12.87 15.26
C ALA A 97 -15.18 11.92 14.17
N THR A 98 -15.20 10.62 14.44
CA THR A 98 -15.69 9.59 13.51
C THR A 98 -17.19 9.71 13.20
N SER A 99 -17.93 10.53 13.96
CA SER A 99 -19.31 10.88 13.67
C SER A 99 -19.46 11.83 12.47
N VAL A 100 -18.39 12.54 12.08
CA VAL A 100 -18.40 13.54 11.00
C VAL A 100 -18.20 12.88 9.63
N TYR A 101 -17.42 11.84 9.56
CA TYR A 101 -17.00 11.22 8.29
C TYR A 101 -17.26 9.72 8.25
N GLU A 102 -17.23 9.18 7.05
CA GLU A 102 -17.21 7.74 6.79
C GLU A 102 -16.14 7.40 5.76
N LEU A 103 -15.54 6.22 5.90
CA LEU A 103 -14.64 5.66 4.89
C LEU A 103 -15.49 4.94 3.84
N ARG A 104 -15.29 5.28 2.57
CA ARG A 104 -15.73 4.49 1.41
C ARG A 104 -14.50 3.79 0.84
N ALA A 105 -14.45 2.49 1.03
CA ALA A 105 -13.33 1.65 0.58
C ALA A 105 -13.87 0.73 -0.53
N ASP A 106 -13.70 1.17 -1.77
CA ASP A 106 -14.10 0.44 -2.96
C ASP A 106 -12.84 -0.15 -3.62
N ASP A 107 -12.33 -1.25 -3.03
CA ASP A 107 -11.13 -1.96 -3.48
C ASP A 107 -9.90 -1.02 -3.61
N LEU A 108 -9.49 -0.70 -4.83
CA LEU A 108 -8.32 0.15 -5.09
C LEU A 108 -8.59 1.66 -4.97
N ASP A 109 -9.84 2.07 -4.89
CA ASP A 109 -10.22 3.45 -4.65
C ASP A 109 -10.84 3.59 -3.26
N ALA A 110 -10.27 4.49 -2.48
CA ALA A 110 -10.77 4.79 -1.16
C ALA A 110 -10.93 6.30 -0.98
N ALA A 111 -12.03 6.69 -0.36
CA ALA A 111 -12.37 8.07 -0.07
C ALA A 111 -12.88 8.21 1.36
N VAL A 112 -12.61 9.36 1.97
CA VAL A 112 -13.27 9.77 3.21
C VAL A 112 -14.28 10.86 2.86
N VAL A 113 -15.55 10.60 3.16
CA VAL A 113 -16.65 11.50 2.81
C VAL A 113 -17.40 11.92 4.05
N LEU A 114 -18.10 13.06 3.96
CA LEU A 114 -18.96 13.54 5.05
C LEU A 114 -20.18 12.63 5.22
N LYS A 115 -20.54 12.38 6.46
CA LYS A 115 -21.83 11.81 6.80
C LYS A 115 -22.94 12.83 6.59
N PHE A 116 -24.17 12.34 6.52
CA PHE A 116 -25.34 13.18 6.31
C PHE A 116 -25.41 14.32 7.32
N ASN A 117 -25.66 15.52 6.85
CA ASN A 117 -25.79 16.75 7.65
C ASN A 117 -24.53 17.14 8.45
N GLN A 118 -23.33 16.72 7.99
CA GLN A 118 -22.04 17.11 8.56
C GLN A 118 -21.31 18.09 7.63
N SER A 119 -20.34 18.80 8.19
CA SER A 119 -19.46 19.71 7.45
C SER A 119 -18.02 19.56 7.94
N TRP A 120 -17.06 19.83 7.03
CA TRP A 120 -15.67 19.90 7.42
C TRP A 120 -15.41 21.08 8.35
N PRO A 121 -14.60 20.91 9.41
CA PRO A 121 -14.22 22.02 10.27
C PRO A 121 -13.31 23.01 9.53
N ALA A 122 -13.27 24.25 10.02
CA ALA A 122 -12.31 25.23 9.55
C ALA A 122 -10.90 24.87 10.04
N ILE A 123 -9.91 25.02 9.17
CA ILE A 123 -8.51 24.74 9.46
C ILE A 123 -7.67 26.02 9.41
N GLN A 124 -6.57 26.04 10.14
CA GLN A 124 -5.60 27.11 10.06
C GLN A 124 -5.00 27.17 8.65
N PRO A 125 -4.98 28.35 7.98
CA PRO A 125 -4.35 28.49 6.66
C PRO A 125 -2.89 28.04 6.66
N GLY A 126 -2.52 27.18 5.69
CA GLY A 126 -1.17 26.62 5.55
C GLY A 126 -0.84 25.47 6.52
N SER A 127 -1.78 25.05 7.37
CA SER A 127 -1.64 23.83 8.16
C SER A 127 -1.91 22.59 7.31
N ARG A 128 -1.54 21.43 7.84
CA ARG A 128 -1.74 20.14 7.17
C ARG A 128 -2.71 19.26 7.95
N ILE A 129 -3.50 18.53 7.19
CA ILE A 129 -4.32 17.45 7.72
C ILE A 129 -3.46 16.19 7.70
N ILE A 130 -3.49 15.43 8.79
CA ILE A 130 -2.74 14.18 8.95
C ILE A 130 -3.74 13.05 9.06
N VAL A 131 -3.62 12.07 8.16
CA VAL A 131 -4.46 10.87 8.13
C VAL A 131 -3.60 9.67 8.53
N THR A 132 -4.00 8.98 9.60
CA THR A 132 -3.43 7.69 9.98
C THR A 132 -4.41 6.60 9.55
N ALA A 133 -3.95 5.68 8.71
CA ALA A 133 -4.79 4.64 8.13
C ALA A 133 -4.09 3.29 8.13
N VAL A 134 -4.90 2.22 8.17
CA VAL A 134 -4.45 0.86 7.88
C VAL A 134 -4.74 0.58 6.41
N VAL A 135 -3.68 0.24 5.69
CA VAL A 135 -3.73 -0.01 4.24
C VAL A 135 -3.11 -1.36 3.91
N GLY A 136 -3.38 -1.86 2.72
CA GLY A 136 -2.84 -3.11 2.23
C GLY A 136 -3.76 -4.31 2.46
N TYR A 137 -3.47 -5.38 1.74
CA TYR A 137 -4.21 -6.62 1.85
C TYR A 137 -3.81 -7.41 3.10
N THR A 138 -4.78 -7.97 3.82
CA THR A 138 -4.53 -8.98 4.87
C THR A 138 -4.16 -10.33 4.26
N THR A 139 -4.69 -10.60 3.07
CA THR A 139 -4.36 -11.78 2.25
C THR A 139 -4.23 -11.30 0.81
N ALA A 140 -3.07 -11.48 0.19
CA ALA A 140 -2.88 -11.04 -1.19
C ALA A 140 -3.83 -11.77 -2.14
N PRO A 141 -4.39 -11.07 -3.15
CA PRO A 141 -5.06 -11.74 -4.25
C PRO A 141 -4.15 -12.80 -4.87
N PRO A 142 -4.68 -13.99 -5.27
CA PRO A 142 -3.85 -15.08 -5.80
C PRO A 142 -2.96 -14.67 -6.98
N ALA A 143 -3.43 -13.78 -7.85
CA ALA A 143 -2.66 -13.27 -8.97
C ALA A 143 -1.46 -12.43 -8.52
N VAL A 144 -1.65 -11.57 -7.51
CA VAL A 144 -0.58 -10.76 -6.91
C VAL A 144 0.45 -11.64 -6.23
N HIS A 145 0.01 -12.61 -5.42
CA HIS A 145 0.88 -13.58 -4.77
C HIS A 145 1.70 -14.38 -5.77
N HIS A 146 1.06 -14.89 -6.84
CA HIS A 146 1.76 -15.62 -7.90
C HIS A 146 2.75 -14.74 -8.68
N ALA A 147 2.40 -13.48 -8.96
CA ALA A 147 3.32 -12.54 -9.59
C ALA A 147 4.59 -12.31 -8.76
N MET A 148 4.46 -12.21 -7.42
CA MET A 148 5.62 -12.13 -6.53
C MET A 148 6.51 -13.37 -6.62
N LEU A 149 5.91 -14.57 -6.63
CA LEU A 149 6.65 -15.83 -6.77
C LEU A 149 7.38 -15.94 -8.11
N VAL A 150 6.74 -15.54 -9.21
CA VAL A 150 7.38 -15.48 -10.54
C VAL A 150 8.58 -14.53 -10.52
N HIS A 151 8.40 -13.32 -9.95
CA HIS A 151 9.48 -12.34 -9.84
C HIS A 151 10.66 -12.85 -9.00
N ILE A 152 10.40 -13.56 -7.88
CA ILE A 152 11.43 -14.17 -7.06
C ILE A 152 12.21 -15.21 -7.85
N ALA A 153 11.51 -16.12 -8.57
CA ALA A 153 12.15 -17.17 -9.35
C ALA A 153 13.02 -16.61 -10.47
N ASP A 154 12.52 -15.63 -11.21
CA ASP A 154 13.27 -15.00 -12.31
C ASP A 154 14.56 -14.33 -11.78
N HIS A 155 14.47 -13.58 -10.68
CA HIS A 155 15.65 -12.91 -10.11
C HIS A 155 16.61 -13.87 -9.39
N PHE A 156 16.12 -15.00 -8.93
CA PHE A 156 16.96 -16.04 -8.34
C PHE A 156 17.73 -16.84 -9.40
N ALA A 157 17.09 -17.10 -10.56
CA ALA A 157 17.71 -17.84 -11.67
C ALA A 157 18.71 -16.96 -12.45
N ASP A 158 18.35 -15.71 -12.70
CA ASP A 158 19.15 -14.78 -13.49
C ASP A 158 19.72 -13.68 -12.58
N HIS A 159 20.98 -13.80 -12.21
CA HIS A 159 21.70 -12.79 -11.43
C HIS A 159 22.03 -11.54 -12.25
N GLU A 160 21.69 -11.52 -13.53
CA GLU A 160 21.91 -10.41 -14.46
C GLU A 160 20.63 -9.60 -14.69
N MET A 161 20.80 -8.32 -15.02
CA MET A 161 19.68 -7.46 -15.41
C MET A 161 19.11 -7.93 -16.75
N VAL A 162 17.96 -8.58 -16.72
CA VAL A 162 17.23 -8.95 -17.93
C VAL A 162 16.52 -7.72 -18.47
N VAL A 163 16.85 -7.32 -19.70
CA VAL A 163 16.11 -6.29 -20.43
C VAL A 163 14.78 -6.89 -20.88
N VAL A 164 13.71 -6.61 -20.17
CA VAL A 164 12.37 -7.08 -20.53
C VAL A 164 11.77 -6.14 -21.57
N ASN A 165 11.83 -6.55 -22.84
CA ASN A 165 11.11 -5.90 -23.93
C ASN A 165 9.82 -6.68 -24.20
N GLY A 166 8.68 -6.19 -23.71
CA GLY A 166 7.37 -6.74 -24.03
C GLY A 166 6.47 -6.99 -22.80
N PHE A 167 5.22 -7.40 -23.07
CA PHE A 167 4.24 -7.76 -22.06
C PHE A 167 4.56 -9.17 -21.53
N THR A 168 4.82 -9.28 -20.23
CA THR A 168 5.27 -10.51 -19.57
C THR A 168 4.12 -11.22 -18.84
N THR A 169 4.37 -12.44 -18.34
CA THR A 169 3.46 -13.15 -17.44
C THR A 169 3.19 -12.33 -16.16
N PHE A 170 4.22 -11.67 -15.64
CA PHE A 170 4.10 -10.75 -14.50
C PHE A 170 3.12 -9.62 -14.77
N ASP A 171 3.23 -8.96 -15.93
CA ASP A 171 2.31 -7.88 -16.33
C ASP A 171 0.87 -8.39 -16.49
N ALA A 172 0.70 -9.58 -17.09
CA ALA A 172 -0.63 -10.19 -17.29
C ALA A 172 -1.34 -10.48 -15.96
N LEU A 173 -0.61 -10.94 -14.96
CA LEU A 173 -1.14 -11.22 -13.64
C LEU A 173 -1.57 -9.96 -12.89
N LEU A 174 -0.89 -8.84 -13.12
CA LEU A 174 -1.07 -7.61 -12.37
C LEU A 174 -1.97 -6.56 -13.05
N VAL A 175 -2.33 -6.75 -14.31
CA VAL A 175 -3.07 -5.74 -15.09
C VAL A 175 -4.37 -5.29 -14.41
N ASN A 176 -5.10 -6.20 -13.76
CA ASN A 176 -6.36 -5.90 -13.06
C ASN A 176 -6.16 -5.40 -11.61
N HIS A 177 -4.93 -5.37 -11.13
CA HIS A 177 -4.59 -4.93 -9.78
C HIS A 177 -3.86 -3.60 -9.76
N ARG A 178 -3.72 -2.94 -10.92
CA ARG A 178 -3.11 -1.62 -11.03
C ARG A 178 -4.11 -0.54 -10.69
N ARG A 179 -3.70 0.34 -9.78
CA ARG A 179 -4.43 1.56 -9.49
C ARG A 179 -4.23 2.56 -10.64
N GLY A 180 -5.33 3.06 -11.20
CA GLY A 180 -5.30 4.12 -12.21
C GLY A 180 -4.77 5.45 -11.66
N PRO A 181 -4.33 6.34 -12.54
CA PRO A 181 -3.84 7.67 -12.19
C PRO A 181 -4.88 8.55 -11.49
#